data_695ed9f917b2bc43207164172c90afa6
#
_entry.id   695ed9f917b2bc43207164172c90afa6
#
_cell.length_a   1.000
_cell.length_b   1.000
_cell.length_c   1.000
_cell.angle_alpha   90.00
_cell.angle_beta   90.00
_cell.angle_gamma   90.00
#
_symmetry.space_group_name_H-M   'P 1'
#
loop_
_entity.id
_entity.type
_entity.pdbx_description
1 polymer ?
#
loop_
_entity_poly.entity_id
_entity_poly.type
_entity_poly.pdbx_seq_one_letter_code
_entity_poly.pdbx_strand_id
1 'polypeptide(L)'
;MAKRKRRNSESVVWWVLSGIFMIMGGIFMTIGVIYPCWMVVASQDWAEVPAEVKSSQVRSERNSKGHVSYHLKITYNYLYEKRWYTGDRYNFSSGNSSGGLAEKQRVVKEYPVGKAIHCFVDPGNPCSSVIKRELGWGIISASLLSSLFLVFGIGGLFMVRRSKKMRYGLEPPKELFR
;
A
#
# COMPACT_ATOMS: atom_id res chain seq x y z
N MET A 1 -22.53 41.81 8.24
CA MET A 1 -22.09 41.17 6.99
C MET A 1 -20.83 40.26 7.12
N ALA A 2 -19.86 40.58 7.96
CA ALA A 2 -18.61 39.83 8.15
C ALA A 2 -18.80 38.35 8.62
N LYS A 3 -19.76 38.07 9.50
CA LYS A 3 -20.02 36.73 10.07
C LYS A 3 -20.51 35.70 9.02
N ARG A 4 -21.19 36.17 7.96
CA ARG A 4 -21.70 35.32 6.87
C ARG A 4 -20.59 34.91 5.90
N LYS A 5 -19.61 35.76 5.64
CA LYS A 5 -18.47 35.51 4.74
C LYS A 5 -17.50 34.45 5.35
N ARG A 6 -17.21 34.59 6.67
CA ARG A 6 -16.35 33.65 7.41
C ARG A 6 -16.90 32.23 7.45
N ARG A 7 -18.22 32.06 7.60
CA ARG A 7 -18.92 30.76 7.69
C ARG A 7 -18.99 30.01 6.34
N ASN A 8 -18.94 30.74 5.21
CA ASN A 8 -18.87 30.09 3.89
C ASN A 8 -17.45 29.55 3.61
N SER A 9 -16.40 30.24 4.07
CA SER A 9 -15.02 29.77 3.92
C SER A 9 -14.77 28.46 4.70
N GLU A 10 -15.32 28.32 5.90
CA GLU A 10 -15.19 27.10 6.71
C GLU A 10 -15.79 25.87 6.01
N SER A 11 -16.97 26.01 5.40
CA SER A 11 -17.59 24.89 4.67
C SER A 11 -16.78 24.50 3.43
N VAL A 12 -16.16 25.44 2.73
CA VAL A 12 -15.29 25.17 1.58
C VAL A 12 -14.02 24.44 2.02
N VAL A 13 -13.42 24.86 3.14
CA VAL A 13 -12.23 24.21 3.70
C VAL A 13 -12.52 22.73 4.00
N TRP A 14 -13.66 22.45 4.66
CA TRP A 14 -14.05 21.05 4.94
C TRP A 14 -14.30 20.22 3.67
N TRP A 15 -14.85 20.81 2.61
CA TRP A 15 -15.02 20.14 1.32
C TRP A 15 -13.67 19.80 0.68
N VAL A 16 -12.73 20.74 0.69
CA VAL A 16 -11.39 20.55 0.14
C VAL A 16 -10.64 19.48 0.94
N LEU A 17 -10.65 19.57 2.26
CA LEU A 17 -10.00 18.58 3.14
C LEU A 17 -10.56 17.17 2.91
N SER A 18 -11.89 17.02 2.89
CA SER A 18 -12.52 15.72 2.62
C SER A 18 -12.13 15.17 1.26
N GLY A 19 -12.04 16.01 0.23
CA GLY A 19 -11.59 15.62 -1.10
C GLY A 19 -10.13 15.12 -1.09
N ILE A 20 -9.25 15.84 -0.41
CA ILE A 20 -7.83 15.44 -0.26
C ILE A 20 -7.72 14.09 0.44
N PHE A 21 -8.45 13.89 1.55
CA PHE A 21 -8.44 12.61 2.28
C PHE A 21 -8.96 11.45 1.42
N MET A 22 -10.00 11.66 0.62
CA MET A 22 -10.50 10.64 -0.30
C MET A 22 -9.49 10.28 -1.39
N ILE A 23 -8.84 11.28 -1.98
CA ILE A 23 -7.80 11.05 -3.01
C ILE A 23 -6.61 10.29 -2.40
N MET A 24 -6.12 10.73 -1.25
CA MET A 24 -5.03 10.04 -0.55
C MET A 24 -5.41 8.62 -0.19
N GLY A 25 -6.60 8.40 0.38
CA GLY A 25 -7.11 7.06 0.71
C GLY A 25 -7.21 6.17 -0.52
N GLY A 26 -7.69 6.69 -1.64
CA GLY A 26 -7.75 5.99 -2.92
C GLY A 26 -6.37 5.59 -3.46
N ILE A 27 -5.40 6.49 -3.42
CA ILE A 27 -4.02 6.20 -3.84
C ILE A 27 -3.40 5.11 -2.95
N PHE A 28 -3.51 5.24 -1.63
CA PHE A 28 -2.99 4.24 -0.70
C PHE A 28 -3.67 2.88 -0.88
N MET A 29 -4.98 2.86 -1.12
CA MET A 29 -5.74 1.62 -1.38
C MET A 29 -5.27 0.95 -2.66
N THR A 30 -5.06 1.72 -3.73
CA THR A 30 -4.63 1.18 -5.02
C THR A 30 -3.21 0.61 -4.94
N ILE A 31 -2.25 1.38 -4.42
CA ILE A 31 -0.84 0.97 -4.38
C ILE A 31 -0.59 -0.06 -3.28
N GLY A 32 -1.20 0.12 -2.10
CA GLY A 32 -0.91 -0.69 -0.91
C GLY A 32 -1.71 -1.99 -0.82
N VAL A 33 -2.85 -2.10 -1.50
CA VAL A 33 -3.74 -3.25 -1.40
C VAL A 33 -4.07 -3.84 -2.77
N ILE A 34 -4.67 -3.05 -3.67
CA ILE A 34 -5.18 -3.57 -4.94
C ILE A 34 -4.05 -4.11 -5.81
N TYR A 35 -2.98 -3.34 -5.98
CA TYR A 35 -1.85 -3.74 -6.81
C TYR A 35 -1.16 -5.03 -6.33
N PRO A 36 -0.78 -5.21 -5.04
CA PRO A 36 -0.21 -6.47 -4.56
C PRO A 36 -1.17 -7.66 -4.65
N CYS A 37 -2.47 -7.46 -4.36
CA CYS A 37 -3.47 -8.51 -4.52
C CYS A 37 -3.59 -8.95 -5.99
N TRP A 38 -3.63 -7.99 -6.91
CA TRP A 38 -3.66 -8.29 -8.35
C TRP A 38 -2.41 -9.05 -8.79
N MET A 39 -1.22 -8.67 -8.31
CA MET A 39 0.04 -9.37 -8.61
C MET A 39 0.02 -10.83 -8.13
N VAL A 40 -0.55 -11.11 -6.95
CA VAL A 40 -0.69 -12.50 -6.48
C VAL A 40 -1.60 -13.30 -7.40
N VAL A 41 -2.73 -12.73 -7.83
CA VAL A 41 -3.65 -13.40 -8.77
C VAL A 41 -2.98 -13.61 -10.12
N ALA A 42 -2.35 -12.58 -10.67
CA ALA A 42 -1.65 -12.65 -11.96
C ALA A 42 -0.46 -13.62 -11.93
N SER A 43 0.14 -13.86 -10.77
CA SER A 43 1.27 -14.78 -10.63
C SER A 43 0.85 -16.27 -10.52
N GLN A 44 -0.43 -16.60 -10.56
CA GLN A 44 -0.87 -18.00 -10.47
C GLN A 44 -0.37 -18.83 -11.66
N ASP A 45 -0.27 -18.20 -12.84
CA ASP A 45 0.20 -18.82 -14.08
C ASP A 45 1.73 -18.71 -14.27
N TRP A 46 2.47 -18.19 -13.28
CA TRP A 46 3.92 -18.07 -13.36
C TRP A 46 4.61 -19.44 -13.29
N ALA A 47 5.61 -19.63 -14.12
CA ALA A 47 6.39 -20.86 -14.19
C ALA A 47 7.22 -21.05 -12.92
N GLU A 48 7.11 -22.24 -12.29
CA GLU A 48 7.97 -22.64 -11.19
C GLU A 48 9.32 -23.13 -11.72
N VAL A 49 10.41 -22.52 -11.25
CA VAL A 49 11.76 -22.76 -11.74
C VAL A 49 12.71 -22.97 -10.56
N PRO A 50 13.64 -23.95 -10.64
CA PRO A 50 14.69 -24.10 -9.64
C PRO A 50 15.63 -22.89 -9.64
N ALA A 51 16.00 -22.46 -8.45
CA ALA A 51 16.86 -21.30 -8.21
C ALA A 51 17.86 -21.56 -7.08
N GLU A 52 18.94 -20.80 -7.04
CA GLU A 52 19.96 -20.89 -5.99
C GLU A 52 20.14 -19.53 -5.34
N VAL A 53 20.13 -19.48 -4.00
CA VAL A 53 20.34 -18.25 -3.22
C VAL A 53 21.80 -17.82 -3.34
N LYS A 54 22.04 -16.63 -3.86
CA LYS A 54 23.37 -16.01 -3.97
C LYS A 54 23.73 -15.11 -2.83
N SER A 55 22.75 -14.40 -2.28
CA SER A 55 22.96 -13.50 -1.13
C SER A 55 21.69 -13.49 -0.28
N SER A 56 21.85 -13.53 1.02
CA SER A 56 20.76 -13.46 1.99
C SER A 56 21.22 -12.69 3.21
N GLN A 57 20.70 -11.47 3.39
CA GLN A 57 21.14 -10.59 4.49
C GLN A 57 20.04 -9.61 4.91
N VAL A 58 20.10 -9.18 6.15
CA VAL A 58 19.30 -8.05 6.64
C VAL A 58 20.15 -6.78 6.53
N ARG A 59 19.68 -5.81 5.77
CA ARG A 59 20.28 -4.49 5.69
C ARG A 59 19.57 -3.55 6.66
N SER A 60 20.31 -2.82 7.48
CA SER A 60 19.79 -1.77 8.33
C SER A 60 20.07 -0.40 7.70
N GLU A 61 19.04 0.44 7.62
CA GLU A 61 19.16 1.82 7.17
C GLU A 61 18.72 2.74 8.31
N ARG A 62 19.55 3.72 8.65
CA ARG A 62 19.20 4.75 9.62
C ARG A 62 18.80 6.01 8.90
N ASN A 63 17.58 6.50 9.16
CA ASN A 63 17.15 7.76 8.60
C ASN A 63 17.75 8.95 9.36
N SER A 64 17.59 10.17 8.83
CA SER A 64 18.09 11.42 9.43
C SER A 64 17.51 11.73 10.83
N LYS A 65 16.40 11.08 11.21
CA LYS A 65 15.75 11.21 12.52
C LYS A 65 16.20 10.14 13.52
N GLY A 66 17.20 9.31 13.17
CA GLY A 66 17.75 8.27 14.06
C GLY A 66 16.96 6.95 14.08
N HIS A 67 15.83 6.84 13.40
CA HIS A 67 15.09 5.59 13.31
C HIS A 67 15.81 4.59 12.42
N VAL A 68 15.94 3.35 12.89
CA VAL A 68 16.56 2.24 12.15
C VAL A 68 15.45 1.43 11.48
N SER A 69 15.51 1.32 10.16
CA SER A 69 14.67 0.44 9.36
C SER A 69 15.48 -0.78 8.92
N TYR A 70 14.85 -1.94 8.93
CA TYR A 70 15.49 -3.19 8.50
C TYR A 70 14.88 -3.65 7.19
N HIS A 71 15.71 -3.99 6.21
CA HIS A 71 15.31 -4.45 4.90
C HIS A 71 15.86 -5.84 4.65
N LEU A 72 15.00 -6.77 4.23
CA LEU A 72 15.40 -8.09 3.79
C LEU A 72 15.94 -7.97 2.36
N LYS A 73 17.18 -8.41 2.11
CA LYS A 73 17.77 -8.50 0.78
C LYS A 73 18.20 -9.94 0.51
N ILE A 74 17.42 -10.62 -0.31
CA ILE A 74 17.73 -11.95 -0.83
C ILE A 74 17.93 -11.80 -2.33
N THR A 75 19.05 -12.35 -2.84
CA THR A 75 19.30 -12.41 -4.27
C THR A 75 19.47 -13.87 -4.64
N TYR A 76 18.88 -14.30 -5.74
CA TYR A 76 18.94 -15.67 -6.22
C TYR A 76 19.07 -15.71 -7.74
N ASN A 77 19.76 -16.76 -8.24
CA ASN A 77 19.91 -16.99 -9.67
C ASN A 77 19.01 -18.16 -10.09
N TYR A 78 18.42 -18.05 -11.26
CA TYR A 78 17.60 -19.10 -11.87
C TYR A 78 17.84 -19.18 -13.38
N LEU A 79 17.62 -20.36 -13.92
CA LEU A 79 17.72 -20.62 -15.34
C LEU A 79 16.32 -20.70 -15.93
N TYR A 80 15.98 -19.81 -16.85
CA TYR A 80 14.71 -19.84 -17.58
C TYR A 80 14.99 -19.74 -19.08
N GLU A 81 14.38 -20.64 -19.88
CA GLU A 81 14.58 -20.70 -21.34
C GLU A 81 16.07 -20.64 -21.76
N LYS A 82 16.93 -21.42 -21.10
CA LYS A 82 18.39 -21.49 -21.35
C LYS A 82 19.16 -20.18 -21.08
N ARG A 83 18.56 -19.22 -20.38
CA ARG A 83 19.23 -17.97 -19.96
C ARG A 83 19.24 -17.83 -18.44
N TRP A 84 20.36 -17.32 -17.93
CA TRP A 84 20.49 -17.04 -16.51
C TRP A 84 19.90 -15.68 -16.17
N TYR A 85 19.10 -15.64 -15.12
CA TYR A 85 18.52 -14.45 -14.56
C TYR A 85 18.81 -14.34 -13.07
N THR A 86 18.74 -13.12 -12.54
CA THR A 86 18.90 -12.85 -11.11
C THR A 86 17.62 -12.19 -10.60
N GLY A 87 17.02 -12.78 -9.55
CA GLY A 87 15.88 -12.21 -8.85
C GLY A 87 16.28 -11.67 -7.49
N ASP A 88 15.52 -10.70 -6.99
CA ASP A 88 15.73 -10.08 -5.67
C ASP A 88 14.44 -9.96 -4.85
N ARG A 89 13.30 -10.43 -5.36
CA ARG A 89 12.02 -10.34 -4.68
C ARG A 89 11.73 -11.60 -3.87
N TYR A 90 11.58 -11.44 -2.55
CA TYR A 90 11.13 -12.50 -1.69
C TYR A 90 9.62 -12.77 -1.82
N ASN A 91 8.81 -11.70 -1.79
CA ASN A 91 7.36 -11.72 -2.01
C ASN A 91 6.90 -10.41 -2.66
N PHE A 92 5.61 -10.26 -2.97
CA PHE A 92 5.06 -9.05 -3.60
C PHE A 92 5.01 -7.82 -2.69
N SER A 93 5.27 -7.98 -1.40
CA SER A 93 5.34 -6.89 -0.42
C SER A 93 6.77 -6.49 -0.04
N SER A 94 7.78 -7.08 -0.66
CA SER A 94 9.18 -7.01 -0.23
C SER A 94 9.95 -5.74 -0.63
N GLY A 95 9.32 -4.60 -0.59
CA GLY A 95 10.10 -3.34 -0.59
C GLY A 95 10.33 -2.82 0.82
N ASN A 96 9.32 -2.93 1.66
CA ASN A 96 9.31 -2.42 3.04
C ASN A 96 8.51 -3.37 3.92
N SER A 97 8.97 -4.61 4.05
CA SER A 97 8.28 -5.54 4.93
C SER A 97 8.27 -4.97 6.35
N SER A 98 7.08 -4.72 6.85
CA SER A 98 6.77 -4.21 8.18
C SER A 98 7.03 -5.23 9.29
N GLY A 99 7.89 -6.20 9.08
CA GLY A 99 8.33 -7.15 10.09
C GLY A 99 9.51 -6.62 10.89
N GLY A 100 9.59 -6.95 12.16
CA GLY A 100 10.72 -6.64 13.03
C GLY A 100 12.02 -7.33 12.59
N LEU A 101 13.15 -6.94 13.18
CA LEU A 101 14.46 -7.53 12.91
C LEU A 101 14.46 -9.07 13.07
N ALA A 102 13.78 -9.57 14.10
CA ALA A 102 13.72 -11.01 14.41
C ALA A 102 13.06 -11.82 13.29
N GLU A 103 11.98 -11.30 12.67
CA GLU A 103 11.30 -11.95 11.56
C GLU A 103 12.22 -12.01 10.32
N LYS A 104 12.92 -10.92 10.01
CA LYS A 104 13.84 -10.87 8.89
C LYS A 104 15.05 -11.78 9.08
N GLN A 105 15.58 -11.85 10.30
CA GLN A 105 16.66 -12.78 10.64
C GLN A 105 16.20 -14.24 10.50
N ARG A 106 14.93 -14.55 10.83
CA ARG A 106 14.38 -15.89 10.64
C ARG A 106 14.32 -16.26 9.15
N VAL A 107 13.91 -15.33 8.29
CA VAL A 107 13.90 -15.55 6.83
C VAL A 107 15.33 -15.76 6.31
N VAL A 108 16.30 -14.95 6.73
CA VAL A 108 17.72 -15.15 6.33
C VAL A 108 18.25 -16.52 6.76
N LYS A 109 17.89 -17.00 7.94
CA LYS A 109 18.24 -18.37 8.38
C LYS A 109 17.54 -19.46 7.57
N GLU A 110 16.31 -19.21 7.12
CA GLU A 110 15.54 -20.14 6.28
C GLU A 110 16.11 -20.22 4.85
N TYR A 111 16.69 -19.11 4.35
CA TYR A 111 17.26 -19.00 3.00
C TYR A 111 18.76 -18.67 3.04
N PRO A 112 19.63 -19.58 3.52
CA PRO A 112 21.08 -19.36 3.53
C PRO A 112 21.64 -19.35 2.10
N VAL A 113 22.80 -18.73 1.92
CA VAL A 113 23.54 -18.71 0.67
C VAL A 113 23.85 -20.14 0.21
N GLY A 114 23.69 -20.42 -1.07
CA GLY A 114 23.88 -21.75 -1.69
C GLY A 114 22.65 -22.68 -1.54
N LYS A 115 21.58 -22.28 -0.86
CA LYS A 115 20.38 -23.08 -0.76
C LYS A 115 19.68 -23.16 -2.10
N ALA A 116 19.35 -24.41 -2.52
CA ALA A 116 18.44 -24.66 -3.63
C ALA A 116 17.01 -24.33 -3.20
N ILE A 117 16.31 -23.55 -4.01
CA ILE A 117 14.94 -23.09 -3.78
C ILE A 117 14.15 -23.19 -5.09
N HIS A 118 12.85 -22.97 -5.04
CA HIS A 118 12.04 -22.69 -6.21
C HIS A 118 11.64 -21.21 -6.22
N CYS A 119 11.59 -20.63 -7.40
CA CYS A 119 11.03 -19.30 -7.63
C CYS A 119 9.98 -19.35 -8.74
N PHE A 120 9.09 -18.40 -8.74
CA PHE A 120 8.06 -18.23 -9.75
C PHE A 120 8.46 -17.11 -10.69
N VAL A 121 8.50 -17.40 -11.99
CA VAL A 121 8.97 -16.50 -13.05
C VAL A 121 7.80 -16.14 -13.95
N ASP A 122 7.67 -14.87 -14.25
CA ASP A 122 6.68 -14.36 -15.20
C ASP A 122 7.07 -14.77 -16.63
N PRO A 123 6.25 -15.60 -17.32
CA PRO A 123 6.55 -15.99 -18.71
C PRO A 123 6.60 -14.79 -19.68
N GLY A 124 5.81 -13.75 -19.42
CA GLY A 124 5.80 -12.53 -20.23
C GLY A 124 6.98 -11.61 -19.99
N ASN A 125 7.59 -11.69 -18.79
CA ASN A 125 8.77 -10.91 -18.41
C ASN A 125 9.72 -11.72 -17.53
N PRO A 126 10.62 -12.50 -18.11
CA PRO A 126 11.53 -13.38 -17.35
C PRO A 126 12.43 -12.70 -16.32
N CYS A 127 12.61 -11.38 -16.39
CA CYS A 127 13.31 -10.61 -15.36
C CYS A 127 12.48 -10.43 -14.07
N SER A 128 11.17 -10.72 -14.12
CA SER A 128 10.28 -10.63 -12.96
C SER A 128 10.12 -12.00 -12.33
N SER A 129 10.60 -12.16 -11.12
CA SER A 129 10.48 -13.40 -10.36
C SER A 129 10.22 -13.14 -8.89
N VAL A 130 9.68 -14.14 -8.19
CA VAL A 130 9.39 -14.07 -6.75
C VAL A 130 9.60 -15.44 -6.11
N ILE A 131 10.08 -15.49 -4.86
CA ILE A 131 10.24 -16.74 -4.11
C ILE A 131 8.89 -17.22 -3.56
N LYS A 132 8.11 -16.32 -2.95
CA LYS A 132 6.81 -16.64 -2.37
C LYS A 132 5.71 -15.76 -2.97
N ARG A 133 4.64 -16.39 -3.46
CA ARG A 133 3.42 -15.71 -3.96
C ARG A 133 2.48 -15.33 -2.82
N GLU A 134 3.02 -14.85 -1.72
CA GLU A 134 2.28 -14.49 -0.53
C GLU A 134 2.23 -12.97 -0.35
N LEU A 135 1.14 -12.52 0.26
CA LEU A 135 0.98 -11.14 0.69
C LEU A 135 1.63 -10.98 2.06
N GLY A 136 2.59 -10.08 2.18
CA GLY A 136 3.20 -9.78 3.47
C GLY A 136 2.26 -8.99 4.40
N TRP A 137 2.56 -8.98 5.70
CA TRP A 137 1.83 -8.25 6.74
C TRP A 137 1.66 -6.74 6.46
N GLY A 138 2.50 -6.15 5.61
CA GLY A 138 2.41 -4.76 5.18
C GLY A 138 1.06 -4.38 4.53
N ILE A 139 0.37 -5.36 3.92
CA ILE A 139 -0.96 -5.12 3.33
C ILE A 139 -2.01 -4.85 4.40
N ILE A 140 -1.95 -5.55 5.55
CA ILE A 140 -2.90 -5.33 6.64
C ILE A 140 -2.75 -3.90 7.17
N SER A 141 -1.53 -3.43 7.41
CA SER A 141 -1.29 -2.05 7.87
C SER A 141 -1.69 -1.01 6.81
N ALA A 142 -1.43 -1.27 5.53
CA ALA A 142 -1.82 -0.40 4.42
C ALA A 142 -3.35 -0.32 4.28
N SER A 143 -4.07 -1.45 4.43
CA SER A 143 -5.53 -1.49 4.35
C SER A 143 -6.19 -0.73 5.51
N LEU A 144 -5.68 -0.89 6.73
CA LEU A 144 -6.17 -0.16 7.90
C LEU A 144 -5.97 1.36 7.74
N LEU A 145 -4.79 1.77 7.28
CA LEU A 145 -4.51 3.19 7.06
C LEU A 145 -5.40 3.76 5.95
N SER A 146 -5.55 3.05 4.83
CA SER A 146 -6.42 3.48 3.73
C SER A 146 -7.87 3.62 4.16
N SER A 147 -8.40 2.64 4.93
CA SER A 147 -9.78 2.67 5.42
C SER A 147 -10.02 3.86 6.35
N LEU A 148 -9.05 4.21 7.19
CA LEU A 148 -9.13 5.38 8.07
C LEU A 148 -9.29 6.68 7.26
N PHE A 149 -8.46 6.89 6.22
CA PHE A 149 -8.56 8.06 5.35
C PHE A 149 -9.93 8.13 4.64
N LEU A 150 -10.44 7.00 4.15
CA LEU A 150 -11.75 6.93 3.50
C LEU A 150 -12.88 7.27 4.47
N VAL A 151 -12.85 6.74 5.69
CA VAL A 151 -13.86 7.04 6.72
C VAL A 151 -13.86 8.54 7.05
N PHE A 152 -12.70 9.17 7.25
CA PHE A 152 -12.60 10.61 7.48
C PHE A 152 -13.09 11.42 6.27
N GLY A 153 -12.75 11.01 5.05
CA GLY A 153 -13.22 11.67 3.82
C GLY A 153 -14.75 11.62 3.69
N ILE A 154 -15.35 10.45 3.83
CA ILE A 154 -16.80 10.23 3.74
C ILE A 154 -17.52 10.93 4.90
N GLY A 155 -17.02 10.82 6.14
CA GLY A 155 -17.58 11.48 7.32
C GLY A 155 -17.59 12.99 7.18
N GLY A 156 -16.52 13.59 6.65
CA GLY A 156 -16.45 15.01 6.36
C GLY A 156 -17.51 15.46 5.34
N LEU A 157 -17.67 14.71 4.25
CA LEU A 157 -18.71 14.99 3.24
C LEU A 157 -20.12 14.89 3.83
N PHE A 158 -20.37 13.87 4.67
CA PHE A 158 -21.65 13.70 5.33
C PHE A 158 -22.00 14.86 6.28
N MET A 159 -21.03 15.29 7.08
CA MET A 159 -21.21 16.46 7.97
C MET A 159 -21.56 17.74 7.19
N VAL A 160 -20.86 17.99 6.09
CA VAL A 160 -21.12 19.17 5.25
C VAL A 160 -22.51 19.10 4.59
N ARG A 161 -22.91 17.92 4.10
CA ARG A 161 -24.24 17.73 3.53
C ARG A 161 -25.35 17.93 4.57
N ARG A 162 -25.17 17.35 5.77
CA ARG A 162 -26.15 17.50 6.88
C ARG A 162 -26.29 18.97 7.31
N SER A 163 -25.20 19.72 7.39
CA SER A 163 -25.24 21.14 7.74
C SER A 163 -25.96 22.00 6.69
N LYS A 164 -25.87 21.64 5.39
CA LYS A 164 -26.64 22.30 4.33
C LYS A 164 -28.14 21.99 4.44
N LYS A 165 -28.52 20.71 4.65
CA LYS A 165 -29.92 20.30 4.74
C LYS A 165 -30.65 21.00 5.90
N MET A 166 -30.00 21.16 7.05
CA MET A 166 -30.59 21.89 8.18
C MET A 166 -30.80 23.40 7.89
N ARG A 167 -30.02 23.99 6.96
CA ARG A 167 -30.20 25.40 6.57
C ARG A 167 -31.40 25.63 5.66
N TYR A 168 -31.62 24.72 4.69
CA TYR A 168 -32.76 24.84 3.75
C TYR A 168 -34.10 24.52 4.39
N GLY A 169 -34.10 23.74 5.48
CA GLY A 169 -35.34 23.44 6.26
C GLY A 169 -35.77 24.54 7.22
N LEU A 170 -34.95 25.56 7.45
CA LEU A 170 -35.25 26.69 8.37
C LEU A 170 -35.56 28.01 7.66
N GLU A 171 -35.56 28.07 6.32
CA GLU A 171 -36.04 29.24 5.59
C GLU A 171 -37.57 29.17 5.55
N PRO A 172 -38.28 30.15 6.16
CA PRO A 172 -39.73 30.24 6.02
C PRO A 172 -40.10 30.50 4.56
N PRO A 173 -41.23 29.98 4.08
CA PRO A 173 -41.66 30.20 2.70
C PRO A 173 -41.77 31.69 2.43
N LYS A 174 -41.18 32.14 1.33
CA LYS A 174 -41.13 33.56 0.95
C LYS A 174 -42.49 34.16 0.60
N GLU A 175 -43.54 33.38 0.71
CA GLU A 175 -44.90 33.79 0.32
C GLU A 175 -45.71 34.50 1.45
N LEU A 176 -45.13 34.65 2.64
CA LEU A 176 -45.84 35.28 3.79
C LEU A 176 -45.66 36.78 3.89
N PHE A 177 -45.00 37.41 2.91
CA PHE A 177 -44.73 38.84 2.88
C PHE A 177 -45.19 39.48 1.54
N ARG A 178 -46.43 39.15 1.11
CA ARG A 178 -47.09 39.87 0.05
C ARG A 178 -48.35 40.54 0.55
#